data_22e5eb04b372a74a800f071e2ac51c38
#
_entry.id   22e5eb04b372a74a800f071e2ac51c38
#
_cell.length_a   1.000
_cell.length_b   1.000
_cell.length_c   1.000
_cell.angle_alpha   90.00
_cell.angle_beta   90.00
_cell.angle_gamma   90.00
#
_symmetry.space_group_name_H-M   'P 1'
#
loop_
_entity.id
_entity.type
_entity.pdbx_description
1 polymer ?
#
loop_
_entity_poly.entity_id
_entity_poly.type
_entity_poly.pdbx_seq_one_letter_code
_entity_poly.pdbx_strand_id
1 'polypeptide(L)'
;MSQSRRSFLAALRPAPSAFSAVSVAERGREAQQAAPAGKRGAAAAAPAAPPIDPNALRLDSNENPLGPGAAATAALVKGFEFAGRYPTNAKPNSADLREAIARKIGVRPDNVVVGNGSGELLRVATRVYTSSSRHLITAAPSFESPERMATALGVPSRAVPVDKNGALDLDKMAAAARWSGLVFLCNPNNPTGTVHSFRAVADFVARVRRESPETAILIDEAYHDYVDDPNYGTALSLALEQPNVFITRTLSKAYGMAGLRVGYAIGQARTIEGLRRWIMTFNTNSPAQAAAVASLKDQAHIDQERARNSEVRKYTTRFFNDLGFKTTDSQTNFVFVNIGRPAKDFKEACAKQAVLVGREFPPLEKTWARISLGTMDEMKKATEVFARVLSPETAGAGSRDSGAAAKPVAK
;
A
#
# COMPACT_ATOMS: atom_id res chain seq x y z
N MET A 1 -26.32 -15.54 12.50
CA MET A 1 -26.38 -16.69 11.59
C MET A 1 -25.37 -16.45 10.46
N SER A 2 -24.29 -17.20 10.51
CA SER A 2 -23.13 -17.06 9.59
C SER A 2 -23.46 -17.77 8.27
N GLN A 3 -23.75 -17.01 7.22
CA GLN A 3 -23.74 -17.56 5.87
C GLN A 3 -22.31 -17.65 5.38
N SER A 4 -21.87 -18.89 5.13
CA SER A 4 -20.49 -19.19 4.75
C SER A 4 -20.16 -18.64 3.35
N ARG A 5 -18.90 -18.21 3.16
CA ARG A 5 -18.34 -17.76 1.88
C ARG A 5 -18.57 -18.74 0.70
N ARG A 6 -18.87 -20.01 0.98
CA ARG A 6 -19.15 -21.03 -0.04
C ARG A 6 -20.50 -20.84 -0.76
N SER A 7 -21.50 -20.23 -0.11
CA SER A 7 -22.83 -20.02 -0.73
C SER A 7 -22.81 -18.91 -1.78
N PHE A 8 -21.91 -17.94 -1.69
CA PHE A 8 -21.80 -16.83 -2.64
C PHE A 8 -21.21 -17.28 -3.99
N LEU A 9 -20.22 -18.19 -3.98
CA LEU A 9 -19.62 -18.72 -5.21
C LEU A 9 -20.48 -19.74 -5.95
N ALA A 10 -21.42 -20.36 -5.28
CA ALA A 10 -22.35 -21.31 -5.91
C ALA A 10 -23.42 -20.62 -6.78
N ALA A 11 -23.74 -19.36 -6.49
CA ALA A 11 -24.72 -18.57 -7.26
C ALA A 11 -24.17 -18.00 -8.59
N LEU A 12 -22.87 -18.12 -8.84
CA LEU A 12 -22.18 -17.58 -10.04
C LEU A 12 -21.84 -18.63 -11.10
N ARG A 13 -22.46 -19.82 -11.10
CA ARG A 13 -22.25 -20.79 -12.18
C ARG A 13 -23.09 -20.41 -13.41
N PRO A 14 -22.47 -20.03 -14.55
CA PRO A 14 -23.17 -19.84 -15.80
C PRO A 14 -23.58 -21.20 -16.39
N ALA A 15 -24.76 -21.28 -16.98
CA ALA A 15 -25.18 -22.38 -17.83
C ALA A 15 -24.29 -22.42 -19.09
N PRO A 16 -24.00 -23.63 -19.66
CA PRO A 16 -23.16 -23.75 -20.83
C PRO A 16 -23.91 -23.26 -22.07
N SER A 17 -23.53 -22.10 -22.61
CA SER A 17 -23.91 -21.68 -23.95
C SER A 17 -22.75 -22.00 -24.90
N ALA A 18 -23.06 -22.81 -25.93
CA ALA A 18 -22.17 -23.18 -27.02
C ALA A 18 -21.80 -21.94 -27.85
N PHE A 19 -20.55 -21.52 -27.79
CA PHE A 19 -19.96 -20.61 -28.77
C PHE A 19 -18.99 -21.40 -29.65
N SER A 20 -19.34 -21.49 -30.96
CA SER A 20 -18.51 -22.04 -31.99
C SER A 20 -17.25 -21.19 -32.18
N ALA A 21 -16.09 -21.83 -32.15
CA ALA A 21 -14.82 -21.23 -32.51
C ALA A 21 -14.80 -20.93 -34.01
N VAL A 22 -14.73 -19.66 -34.38
CA VAL A 22 -14.37 -19.22 -35.74
C VAL A 22 -12.89 -18.86 -35.71
N SER A 23 -12.11 -19.63 -36.48
CA SER A 23 -10.68 -19.41 -36.69
C SER A 23 -10.44 -18.12 -37.45
N VAL A 24 -9.66 -17.21 -36.86
CA VAL A 24 -9.05 -16.08 -37.59
C VAL A 24 -7.58 -16.44 -37.83
N ALA A 25 -7.36 -17.24 -38.87
CA ALA A 25 -6.08 -17.33 -39.54
C ALA A 25 -6.23 -16.79 -40.97
N GLU A 26 -5.22 -16.06 -41.40
CA GLU A 26 -5.02 -15.52 -42.77
C GLU A 26 -5.65 -14.18 -43.09
N ARG A 27 -4.92 -13.09 -42.78
CA ARG A 27 -4.60 -11.99 -43.73
C ARG A 27 -3.52 -11.09 -43.15
N GLY A 28 -2.41 -10.95 -43.87
CA GLY A 28 -1.46 -9.84 -43.66
C GLY A 28 0.02 -10.25 -43.57
N ARG A 29 0.52 -10.99 -44.56
CA ARG A 29 1.97 -10.98 -44.86
C ARG A 29 2.18 -10.03 -46.04
N GLU A 30 2.66 -8.81 -45.78
CA GLU A 30 3.51 -8.07 -46.71
C GLU A 30 4.30 -6.98 -45.94
N ALA A 31 5.60 -7.20 -45.95
CA ALA A 31 6.73 -6.28 -45.98
C ALA A 31 6.77 -5.06 -45.05
N GLN A 32 7.60 -5.17 -44.04
CA GLN A 32 8.57 -4.12 -43.72
C GLN A 32 9.88 -4.77 -43.25
N GLN A 33 10.91 -4.69 -44.04
CA GLN A 33 12.28 -5.07 -43.68
C GLN A 33 12.76 -4.12 -42.60
N ALA A 34 12.89 -4.64 -41.40
CA ALA A 34 13.55 -3.96 -40.28
C ALA A 34 14.99 -4.44 -40.17
N ALA A 35 15.91 -3.49 -39.98
CA ALA A 35 17.34 -3.72 -39.72
C ALA A 35 17.58 -4.68 -38.55
N PRO A 36 18.74 -5.39 -38.48
CA PRO A 36 18.97 -6.41 -37.50
C PRO A 36 19.08 -5.83 -36.09
N ALA A 37 18.11 -6.13 -35.25
CA ALA A 37 18.15 -5.83 -33.83
C ALA A 37 19.21 -6.71 -33.16
N GLY A 38 20.19 -6.07 -32.51
CA GLY A 38 21.18 -6.73 -31.69
C GLY A 38 20.52 -7.64 -30.65
N LYS A 39 21.09 -8.85 -30.49
CA LYS A 39 20.66 -9.86 -29.48
C LYS A 39 20.66 -9.24 -28.09
N ARG A 40 19.53 -8.72 -27.62
CA ARG A 40 19.28 -8.54 -26.20
C ARG A 40 19.02 -9.94 -25.63
N GLY A 41 19.94 -10.42 -24.79
CA GLY A 41 19.75 -11.66 -24.07
C GLY A 41 18.41 -11.63 -23.36
N ALA A 42 17.56 -12.61 -23.63
CA ALA A 42 16.31 -12.82 -22.89
C ALA A 42 16.69 -13.05 -21.42
N ALA A 43 16.38 -12.09 -20.56
CA ALA A 43 16.46 -12.31 -19.13
C ALA A 43 15.53 -13.51 -18.83
N ALA A 44 16.10 -14.58 -18.27
CA ALA A 44 15.33 -15.75 -17.86
C ALA A 44 14.18 -15.26 -16.96
N ALA A 45 12.95 -15.62 -17.31
CA ALA A 45 11.80 -15.35 -16.47
C ALA A 45 12.06 -15.93 -15.08
N ALA A 46 11.92 -15.09 -14.05
CA ALA A 46 12.04 -15.56 -12.68
C ALA A 46 11.08 -16.76 -12.49
N PRO A 47 11.49 -17.80 -11.78
CA PRO A 47 10.63 -18.96 -11.54
C PRO A 47 9.31 -18.48 -10.90
N ALA A 48 8.18 -19.00 -11.40
CA ALA A 48 6.88 -18.69 -10.86
C ALA A 48 6.88 -18.99 -9.35
N ALA A 49 6.40 -18.04 -8.56
CA ALA A 49 6.26 -18.26 -7.12
C ALA A 49 5.36 -19.49 -6.89
N PRO A 50 5.69 -20.37 -5.93
CA PRO A 50 4.86 -21.53 -5.62
C PRO A 50 3.43 -21.08 -5.30
N PRO A 51 2.40 -21.88 -5.61
CA PRO A 51 1.02 -21.55 -5.31
C PRO A 51 0.88 -21.32 -3.81
N ILE A 52 0.24 -20.20 -3.46
CA ILE A 52 -0.03 -19.84 -2.06
C ILE A 52 -1.08 -20.83 -1.52
N ASP A 53 -0.80 -21.44 -0.38
CA ASP A 53 -1.80 -22.25 0.34
C ASP A 53 -3.04 -21.37 0.61
N PRO A 54 -4.23 -21.74 0.12
CA PRO A 54 -5.44 -20.96 0.32
C PRO A 54 -5.85 -20.83 1.81
N ASN A 55 -5.31 -21.69 2.68
CA ASN A 55 -5.56 -21.68 4.11
C ASN A 55 -4.48 -20.94 4.91
N ALA A 56 -3.43 -20.43 4.27
CA ALA A 56 -2.39 -19.69 4.94
C ALA A 56 -2.93 -18.40 5.58
N LEU A 57 -2.45 -18.07 6.78
CA LEU A 57 -2.70 -16.77 7.41
C LEU A 57 -1.97 -15.67 6.63
N ARG A 58 -2.72 -14.71 6.11
CA ARG A 58 -2.19 -13.64 5.26
C ARG A 58 -1.89 -12.39 6.07
N LEU A 59 -0.67 -12.29 6.58
CA LEU A 59 -0.18 -11.15 7.36
C LEU A 59 0.92 -10.38 6.59
N ASP A 60 0.79 -10.27 5.27
CA ASP A 60 1.82 -9.78 4.36
C ASP A 60 1.49 -8.44 3.68
N SER A 61 0.21 -8.08 3.51
CA SER A 61 -0.22 -7.03 2.60
C SER A 61 -0.94 -5.84 3.24
N ASN A 62 -0.99 -5.77 4.58
CA ASN A 62 -1.66 -4.70 5.33
C ASN A 62 -3.14 -4.56 4.91
N GLU A 63 -3.81 -5.69 4.70
CA GLU A 63 -5.24 -5.73 4.40
C GLU A 63 -6.06 -5.71 5.70
N ASN A 64 -7.31 -5.29 5.63
CA ASN A 64 -8.27 -5.49 6.71
C ASN A 64 -8.79 -6.94 6.64
N PRO A 65 -8.58 -7.78 7.67
CA PRO A 65 -8.94 -9.20 7.63
C PRO A 65 -10.45 -9.43 7.54
N LEU A 66 -11.27 -8.45 7.95
CA LEU A 66 -12.73 -8.54 7.94
C LEU A 66 -13.33 -8.14 6.58
N GLY A 67 -12.55 -7.48 5.72
CA GLY A 67 -13.04 -6.94 4.45
C GLY A 67 -13.96 -5.72 4.65
N PRO A 68 -14.76 -5.35 3.62
CA PRO A 68 -15.65 -4.21 3.68
C PRO A 68 -16.86 -4.44 4.60
N GLY A 69 -17.38 -3.37 5.19
CA GLY A 69 -18.57 -3.42 6.03
C GLY A 69 -19.83 -3.90 5.28
N ALA A 70 -20.85 -4.29 6.03
CA ALA A 70 -22.09 -4.87 5.46
C ALA A 70 -22.78 -3.93 4.45
N ALA A 71 -22.83 -2.62 4.76
CA ALA A 71 -23.42 -1.62 3.87
C ALA A 71 -22.65 -1.50 2.55
N ALA A 72 -21.31 -1.51 2.61
CA ALA A 72 -20.46 -1.47 1.43
C ALA A 72 -20.59 -2.75 0.59
N THR A 73 -20.65 -3.92 1.24
CA THR A 73 -20.85 -5.22 0.56
C THR A 73 -22.20 -5.29 -0.16
N ALA A 74 -23.29 -4.85 0.49
CA ALA A 74 -24.60 -4.82 -0.13
C ALA A 74 -24.65 -3.86 -1.35
N ALA A 75 -24.01 -2.69 -1.23
CA ALA A 75 -23.93 -1.72 -2.33
C ALA A 75 -23.04 -2.23 -3.47
N LEU A 76 -21.96 -2.96 -3.17
CA LEU A 76 -21.11 -3.63 -4.16
C LEU A 76 -21.91 -4.59 -5.03
N VAL A 77 -22.68 -5.50 -4.39
CA VAL A 77 -23.50 -6.49 -5.10
C VAL A 77 -24.53 -5.80 -5.99
N LYS A 78 -25.25 -4.79 -5.48
CA LYS A 78 -26.18 -3.99 -6.27
C LYS A 78 -25.49 -3.26 -7.43
N GLY A 79 -24.27 -2.81 -7.24
CA GLY A 79 -23.49 -2.11 -8.26
C GLY A 79 -23.19 -2.95 -9.51
N PHE A 80 -23.29 -4.30 -9.45
CA PHE A 80 -23.16 -5.16 -10.61
C PHE A 80 -24.27 -4.96 -11.66
N GLU A 81 -25.42 -4.37 -11.31
CA GLU A 81 -26.46 -3.99 -12.26
C GLU A 81 -25.93 -3.04 -13.36
N PHE A 82 -24.85 -2.30 -13.04
CA PHE A 82 -24.20 -1.36 -13.96
C PHE A 82 -22.91 -1.92 -14.61
N ALA A 83 -22.57 -3.18 -14.39
CA ALA A 83 -21.30 -3.74 -14.89
C ALA A 83 -21.15 -3.70 -16.43
N GLY A 84 -22.28 -3.71 -17.17
CA GLY A 84 -22.30 -3.57 -18.63
C GLY A 84 -22.23 -2.14 -19.15
N ARG A 85 -22.03 -1.13 -18.28
CA ARG A 85 -22.01 0.29 -18.64
C ARG A 85 -20.74 0.96 -18.18
N TYR A 86 -20.29 1.99 -18.90
CA TYR A 86 -19.19 2.83 -18.41
C TYR A 86 -19.56 3.50 -17.09
N PRO A 87 -18.59 3.67 -16.17
CA PRO A 87 -18.85 4.19 -14.81
C PRO A 87 -19.53 5.56 -14.74
N THR A 88 -19.42 6.39 -15.79
CA THR A 88 -20.12 7.68 -15.84
C THR A 88 -21.64 7.55 -15.98
N ASN A 89 -22.14 6.41 -16.45
CA ASN A 89 -23.56 6.13 -16.63
C ASN A 89 -24.16 5.29 -15.48
N ALA A 90 -23.31 4.90 -14.51
CA ALA A 90 -23.76 4.21 -13.31
C ALA A 90 -24.31 5.20 -12.28
N LYS A 91 -25.03 4.69 -11.28
CA LYS A 91 -25.43 5.44 -10.09
C LYS A 91 -25.12 4.62 -8.83
N PRO A 92 -24.27 5.11 -7.91
CA PRO A 92 -23.51 6.37 -8.02
C PRO A 92 -22.40 6.27 -9.08
N ASN A 93 -22.05 7.40 -9.68
CA ASN A 93 -20.92 7.53 -10.61
C ASN A 93 -19.72 8.22 -9.94
N SER A 94 -18.64 8.47 -10.72
CA SER A 94 -17.42 9.10 -10.19
C SER A 94 -17.65 10.52 -9.64
N ALA A 95 -18.63 11.27 -10.14
CA ALA A 95 -19.00 12.58 -9.61
C ALA A 95 -19.69 12.42 -8.25
N ASP A 96 -20.65 11.48 -8.15
CA ASP A 96 -21.36 11.18 -6.90
C ASP A 96 -20.37 10.72 -5.80
N LEU A 97 -19.38 9.88 -6.16
CA LEU A 97 -18.33 9.45 -5.23
C LEU A 97 -17.46 10.64 -4.78
N ARG A 98 -17.05 11.52 -5.69
CA ARG A 98 -16.28 12.72 -5.36
C ARG A 98 -17.05 13.63 -4.41
N GLU A 99 -18.34 13.84 -4.65
CA GLU A 99 -19.21 14.61 -3.75
C GLU A 99 -19.39 13.95 -2.38
N ALA A 100 -19.52 12.62 -2.34
CA ALA A 100 -19.61 11.88 -1.09
C ALA A 100 -18.34 12.02 -0.24
N ILE A 101 -17.16 11.94 -0.87
CA ILE A 101 -15.87 12.18 -0.22
C ILE A 101 -15.79 13.62 0.28
N ALA A 102 -16.09 14.60 -0.59
CA ALA A 102 -16.03 16.01 -0.24
C ALA A 102 -16.94 16.34 0.95
N ARG A 103 -18.15 15.81 0.96
CA ARG A 103 -19.12 15.97 2.08
C ARG A 103 -18.63 15.33 3.37
N LYS A 104 -18.05 14.10 3.29
CA LYS A 104 -17.51 13.38 4.45
C LYS A 104 -16.39 14.18 5.14
N ILE A 105 -15.58 14.87 4.36
CA ILE A 105 -14.36 15.55 4.82
C ILE A 105 -14.64 17.03 5.12
N GLY A 106 -15.74 17.60 4.60
CA GLY A 106 -16.09 19.01 4.76
C GLY A 106 -15.35 19.94 3.79
N VAL A 107 -15.09 19.48 2.55
CA VAL A 107 -14.43 20.26 1.49
C VAL A 107 -15.31 20.39 0.25
N ARG A 108 -14.91 21.22 -0.71
CA ARG A 108 -15.62 21.33 -2.00
C ARG A 108 -15.26 20.14 -2.91
N PRO A 109 -16.15 19.67 -3.79
CA PRO A 109 -15.85 18.60 -4.75
C PRO A 109 -14.62 18.87 -5.63
N ASP A 110 -14.33 20.13 -5.95
CA ASP A 110 -13.16 20.50 -6.75
C ASP A 110 -11.83 20.34 -6.01
N ASN A 111 -11.87 20.22 -4.69
CA ASN A 111 -10.71 19.89 -3.87
C ASN A 111 -10.39 18.38 -3.87
N VAL A 112 -11.18 17.55 -4.57
CA VAL A 112 -11.05 16.08 -4.52
C VAL A 112 -10.86 15.51 -5.93
N VAL A 113 -9.94 14.57 -6.06
CA VAL A 113 -9.82 13.68 -7.23
C VAL A 113 -9.79 12.22 -6.79
N VAL A 114 -10.55 11.38 -7.48
CA VAL A 114 -10.66 9.94 -7.22
C VAL A 114 -9.67 9.18 -8.09
N GLY A 115 -9.00 8.19 -7.53
CA GLY A 115 -8.05 7.32 -8.21
C GLY A 115 -8.39 5.83 -8.08
N ASN A 116 -7.85 5.01 -8.97
CA ASN A 116 -7.86 3.54 -8.88
C ASN A 116 -6.94 3.09 -7.73
N GLY A 117 -7.41 3.26 -6.50
CA GLY A 117 -6.61 3.27 -5.29
C GLY A 117 -5.72 4.52 -5.21
N SER A 118 -5.16 4.81 -4.02
CA SER A 118 -4.17 5.89 -3.88
C SER A 118 -2.92 5.65 -4.73
N GLY A 119 -2.61 4.39 -5.05
CA GLY A 119 -1.45 4.04 -5.88
C GLY A 119 -1.43 4.69 -7.26
N GLU A 120 -2.59 4.89 -7.94
CA GLU A 120 -2.67 5.66 -9.17
C GLU A 120 -2.26 7.12 -8.93
N LEU A 121 -2.78 7.72 -7.86
CA LEU A 121 -2.52 9.12 -7.51
C LEU A 121 -1.05 9.37 -7.16
N LEU A 122 -0.40 8.45 -6.44
CA LEU A 122 1.04 8.52 -6.16
C LEU A 122 1.87 8.51 -7.44
N ARG A 123 1.52 7.64 -8.39
CA ARG A 123 2.19 7.55 -9.69
C ARG A 123 1.96 8.80 -10.55
N VAL A 124 0.72 9.28 -10.58
CA VAL A 124 0.36 10.52 -11.28
C VAL A 124 1.10 11.71 -10.69
N ALA A 125 1.14 11.84 -9.36
CA ALA A 125 1.89 12.91 -8.69
C ALA A 125 3.38 12.89 -9.05
N THR A 126 4.00 11.72 -9.04
CA THR A 126 5.41 11.57 -9.46
C THR A 126 5.60 12.04 -10.90
N ARG A 127 4.73 11.62 -11.82
CA ARG A 127 4.79 12.02 -13.23
C ARG A 127 4.61 13.53 -13.43
N VAL A 128 3.69 14.16 -12.70
CA VAL A 128 3.33 15.58 -12.86
C VAL A 128 4.41 16.51 -12.32
N TYR A 129 4.99 16.16 -11.18
CA TYR A 129 5.85 17.10 -10.45
C TYR A 129 7.35 16.84 -10.61
N THR A 130 7.75 15.69 -11.16
CA THR A 130 9.18 15.36 -11.29
C THR A 130 9.67 15.37 -12.74
N SER A 131 10.98 15.55 -12.92
CA SER A 131 11.68 15.50 -14.20
C SER A 131 13.14 15.12 -13.98
N SER A 132 13.93 15.03 -15.06
CA SER A 132 15.39 14.79 -14.97
C SER A 132 16.13 15.84 -14.14
N SER A 133 15.61 17.08 -14.05
CA SER A 133 16.19 18.18 -13.25
C SER A 133 15.41 18.46 -11.96
N ARG A 134 14.25 17.85 -11.76
CA ARG A 134 13.38 18.03 -10.59
C ARG A 134 13.12 16.68 -9.95
N HIS A 135 13.95 16.32 -9.00
CA HIS A 135 14.02 14.97 -8.42
C HIS A 135 12.85 14.65 -7.52
N LEU A 136 12.65 13.34 -7.26
CA LEU A 136 11.81 12.85 -6.17
C LEU A 136 12.63 12.79 -4.88
N ILE A 137 12.06 13.31 -3.77
CA ILE A 137 12.57 13.09 -2.41
C ILE A 137 11.60 12.14 -1.69
N THR A 138 12.14 11.09 -1.08
CA THR A 138 11.41 10.11 -0.28
C THR A 138 12.23 9.71 0.95
N ALA A 139 11.72 8.83 1.79
CA ALA A 139 12.47 8.22 2.89
C ALA A 139 12.84 6.76 2.58
N ALA A 140 13.82 6.21 3.30
CA ALA A 140 14.19 4.80 3.22
C ALA A 140 14.35 4.16 4.62
N PRO A 141 13.56 3.11 4.93
CA PRO A 141 12.49 2.57 4.10
C PRO A 141 11.20 3.42 4.17
N SER A 142 10.51 3.51 3.05
CA SER A 142 9.17 4.07 2.95
C SER A 142 8.36 3.35 1.87
N PHE A 143 7.12 3.78 1.60
CA PHE A 143 6.31 3.16 0.56
C PHE A 143 6.85 3.51 -0.83
N GLU A 144 7.32 2.51 -1.55
CA GLU A 144 8.17 2.64 -2.74
C GLU A 144 7.44 2.97 -4.05
N SER A 145 6.11 3.10 -4.06
CA SER A 145 5.37 3.35 -5.31
C SER A 145 5.81 4.60 -6.06
N PRO A 146 6.05 5.76 -5.41
CA PRO A 146 6.60 6.93 -6.08
C PRO A 146 8.02 6.70 -6.63
N GLU A 147 8.88 6.02 -5.88
CA GLU A 147 10.25 5.74 -6.30
C GLU A 147 10.32 4.80 -7.51
N ARG A 148 9.49 3.74 -7.50
CA ARG A 148 9.34 2.84 -8.67
C ARG A 148 8.86 3.59 -9.90
N MET A 149 7.95 4.55 -9.73
CA MET A 149 7.49 5.39 -10.82
C MET A 149 8.57 6.34 -11.31
N ALA A 150 9.32 6.98 -10.41
CA ALA A 150 10.47 7.82 -10.77
C ALA A 150 11.50 7.02 -11.58
N THR A 151 11.86 5.81 -11.13
CA THR A 151 12.76 4.89 -11.84
C THR A 151 12.22 4.57 -13.25
N ALA A 152 10.93 4.25 -13.38
CA ALA A 152 10.31 3.95 -14.67
C ALA A 152 10.30 5.15 -15.64
N LEU A 153 10.31 6.36 -15.11
CA LEU A 153 10.40 7.61 -15.88
C LEU A 153 11.84 8.08 -16.15
N GLY A 154 12.87 7.40 -15.62
CA GLY A 154 14.25 7.85 -15.66
C GLY A 154 14.50 9.12 -14.82
N VAL A 155 13.67 9.36 -13.82
CA VAL A 155 13.78 10.51 -12.91
C VAL A 155 14.65 10.12 -11.71
N PRO A 156 15.64 10.94 -11.34
CA PRO A 156 16.43 10.70 -10.15
C PRO A 156 15.57 10.78 -8.88
N SER A 157 15.85 9.89 -7.92
CA SER A 157 15.25 9.94 -6.58
C SER A 157 16.33 10.02 -5.51
N ARG A 158 16.05 10.72 -4.42
CA ARG A 158 16.89 10.76 -3.23
C ARG A 158 16.07 10.25 -2.04
N ALA A 159 16.47 9.10 -1.52
CA ALA A 159 15.89 8.50 -0.33
C ALA A 159 16.66 8.95 0.92
N VAL A 160 15.97 9.54 1.89
CA VAL A 160 16.52 9.97 3.18
C VAL A 160 16.33 8.83 4.17
N PRO A 161 17.38 8.31 4.83
CA PRO A 161 17.22 7.26 5.83
C PRO A 161 16.29 7.71 6.97
N VAL A 162 15.44 6.80 7.45
CA VAL A 162 14.70 6.99 8.69
C VAL A 162 15.66 7.10 9.88
N ASP A 163 15.19 7.67 10.98
CA ASP A 163 15.99 7.77 12.20
C ASP A 163 16.13 6.40 12.92
N LYS A 164 16.85 6.38 14.05
CA LYS A 164 17.07 5.18 14.88
C LYS A 164 15.79 4.55 15.47
N ASN A 165 14.68 5.28 15.45
CA ASN A 165 13.38 4.84 15.92
C ASN A 165 12.44 4.43 14.77
N GLY A 166 12.91 4.54 13.52
CA GLY A 166 12.13 4.27 12.32
C GLY A 166 11.23 5.43 11.89
N ALA A 167 11.38 6.62 12.49
CA ALA A 167 10.64 7.81 12.09
C ALA A 167 11.32 8.50 10.90
N LEU A 168 10.52 9.19 10.08
CA LEU A 168 11.03 9.98 8.96
C LEU A 168 11.88 11.14 9.50
N ASP A 169 13.07 11.36 8.93
CA ASP A 169 13.92 12.49 9.29
C ASP A 169 13.47 13.74 8.53
N LEU A 170 12.47 14.44 9.09
CA LEU A 170 11.85 15.60 8.45
C LEU A 170 12.86 16.72 8.18
N ASP A 171 13.85 16.92 9.04
CA ASP A 171 14.89 17.94 8.84
C ASP A 171 15.75 17.65 7.64
N LYS A 172 16.23 16.39 7.51
CA LYS A 172 17.01 15.97 6.35
C LYS A 172 16.16 15.93 5.08
N MET A 173 14.89 15.53 5.17
CA MET A 173 13.97 15.55 4.03
C MET A 173 13.72 16.98 3.55
N ALA A 174 13.52 17.93 4.45
CA ALA A 174 13.36 19.35 4.09
C ALA A 174 14.64 19.93 3.45
N ALA A 175 15.82 19.64 4.01
CA ALA A 175 17.08 20.04 3.41
C ALA A 175 17.31 19.42 2.01
N ALA A 176 16.85 18.17 1.80
CA ALA A 176 16.94 17.50 0.52
C ALA A 176 15.94 18.01 -0.52
N ALA A 177 14.84 18.65 -0.07
CA ALA A 177 13.78 19.16 -0.93
C ALA A 177 14.19 20.32 -1.84
N ARG A 178 15.30 20.95 -1.55
CA ARG A 178 15.80 22.09 -2.33
C ARG A 178 16.01 21.72 -3.80
N TRP A 179 15.33 22.42 -4.70
CA TRP A 179 15.33 22.18 -6.14
C TRP A 179 14.68 20.86 -6.58
N SER A 180 14.00 20.16 -5.69
CA SER A 180 13.27 18.93 -6.06
C SER A 180 11.93 19.25 -6.74
N GLY A 181 11.34 18.25 -7.36
CA GLY A 181 10.01 18.33 -7.97
C GLY A 181 8.91 17.93 -7.01
N LEU A 182 9.15 16.85 -6.27
CA LEU A 182 8.18 16.25 -5.36
C LEU A 182 8.86 15.74 -4.10
N VAL A 183 8.32 16.07 -2.94
CA VAL A 183 8.59 15.36 -1.69
C VAL A 183 7.43 14.44 -1.39
N PHE A 184 7.72 13.16 -1.20
CA PHE A 184 6.77 12.14 -0.75
C PHE A 184 6.95 11.88 0.74
N LEU A 185 5.95 12.22 1.54
CA LEU A 185 5.89 12.03 2.98
C LEU A 185 4.80 11.02 3.32
N CYS A 186 5.16 9.79 3.71
CA CYS A 186 4.22 8.75 4.14
C CYS A 186 3.97 8.89 5.64
N ASN A 187 2.79 9.34 6.06
CA ASN A 187 2.47 9.60 7.48
C ASN A 187 1.05 9.15 7.83
N PRO A 188 0.89 7.99 8.47
CA PRO A 188 1.90 7.03 9.02
C PRO A 188 2.78 6.36 7.98
N ASN A 189 4.06 6.13 8.32
CA ASN A 189 5.02 5.54 7.39
C ASN A 189 4.85 4.03 7.23
N ASN A 190 4.97 3.53 6.03
CA ASN A 190 5.06 2.10 5.72
C ASN A 190 6.49 1.83 5.18
N PRO A 191 7.30 0.96 5.83
CA PRO A 191 6.91 -0.15 6.71
C PRO A 191 7.03 0.12 8.21
N THR A 192 7.49 1.28 8.66
CA THR A 192 7.86 1.48 10.06
C THR A 192 6.64 1.70 10.98
N GLY A 193 5.50 2.12 10.45
CA GLY A 193 4.28 2.40 11.19
C GLY A 193 4.31 3.69 12.02
N THR A 194 5.44 4.35 12.12
CA THR A 194 5.63 5.58 12.91
C THR A 194 4.86 6.75 12.33
N VAL A 195 4.50 7.71 13.20
CA VAL A 195 3.82 8.94 12.80
C VAL A 195 4.59 10.17 13.27
N HIS A 196 4.37 11.26 12.57
CA HIS A 196 4.70 12.60 13.03
C HIS A 196 3.44 13.35 13.48
N SER A 197 3.57 14.17 14.49
CA SER A 197 2.50 15.06 14.93
C SER A 197 2.12 16.07 13.84
N PHE A 198 0.89 16.60 13.92
CA PHE A 198 0.45 17.66 13.01
C PHE A 198 1.43 18.84 13.01
N ARG A 199 1.93 19.26 14.20
CA ARG A 199 2.87 20.36 14.33
C ARG A 199 4.17 20.09 13.57
N ALA A 200 4.76 18.91 13.74
CA ALA A 200 5.99 18.56 13.05
C ALA A 200 5.82 18.56 11.51
N VAL A 201 4.68 18.06 11.03
CA VAL A 201 4.35 18.10 9.60
C VAL A 201 4.13 19.54 9.12
N ALA A 202 3.46 20.39 9.91
CA ALA A 202 3.25 21.79 9.57
C ALA A 202 4.56 22.59 9.50
N ASP A 203 5.46 22.38 10.47
CA ASP A 203 6.78 23.02 10.50
C ASP A 203 7.63 22.57 9.29
N PHE A 204 7.58 21.26 8.94
CA PHE A 204 8.21 20.72 7.74
C PHE A 204 7.67 21.37 6.46
N VAL A 205 6.35 21.43 6.30
CA VAL A 205 5.70 22.05 5.13
C VAL A 205 6.10 23.54 5.04
N ALA A 206 6.03 24.29 6.15
CA ALA A 206 6.41 25.69 6.18
C ALA A 206 7.88 25.91 5.78
N ARG A 207 8.79 25.03 6.23
CA ARG A 207 10.21 25.07 5.85
C ARG A 207 10.40 24.81 4.37
N VAL A 208 9.83 23.74 3.82
CA VAL A 208 9.94 23.42 2.40
C VAL A 208 9.34 24.54 1.54
N ARG A 209 8.17 25.08 1.93
CA ARG A 209 7.54 26.18 1.21
C ARG A 209 8.40 27.44 1.18
N ARG A 210 9.11 27.75 2.25
CA ARG A 210 10.03 28.88 2.33
C ARG A 210 11.31 28.66 1.51
N GLU A 211 11.91 27.48 1.59
CA GLU A 211 13.22 27.18 1.00
C GLU A 211 13.14 26.68 -0.45
N SER A 212 12.02 26.10 -0.86
CA SER A 212 11.78 25.54 -2.20
C SER A 212 10.30 25.68 -2.61
N PRO A 213 9.79 26.90 -2.85
CA PRO A 213 8.36 27.18 -3.06
C PRO A 213 7.73 26.42 -4.22
N GLU A 214 8.52 26.03 -5.23
CA GLU A 214 8.06 25.26 -6.40
C GLU A 214 7.98 23.76 -6.18
N THR A 215 8.51 23.25 -5.07
CA THR A 215 8.46 21.82 -4.75
C THR A 215 7.07 21.43 -4.29
N ALA A 216 6.51 20.40 -4.90
CA ALA A 216 5.25 19.83 -4.44
C ALA A 216 5.48 18.92 -3.23
N ILE A 217 4.51 18.87 -2.32
CA ILE A 217 4.53 18.01 -1.15
C ILE A 217 3.30 17.12 -1.17
N LEU A 218 3.53 15.82 -1.30
CA LEU A 218 2.51 14.78 -1.20
C LEU A 218 2.62 14.10 0.15
N ILE A 219 1.57 14.19 0.96
CA ILE A 219 1.47 13.52 2.26
C ILE A 219 0.49 12.35 2.10
N ASP A 220 1.02 11.11 2.19
CA ASP A 220 0.20 9.90 2.07
C ASP A 220 -0.33 9.49 3.43
N GLU A 221 -1.63 9.66 3.62
CA GLU A 221 -2.39 9.35 4.83
C GLU A 221 -3.14 8.01 4.72
N ALA A 222 -2.55 7.01 4.04
CA ALA A 222 -3.20 5.72 3.79
C ALA A 222 -3.62 4.97 5.06
N TYR A 223 -3.00 5.27 6.20
CA TYR A 223 -3.29 4.65 7.50
C TYR A 223 -3.93 5.62 8.51
N HIS A 224 -4.34 6.80 8.09
CA HIS A 224 -4.93 7.85 8.90
C HIS A 224 -6.05 7.35 9.84
N ASP A 225 -6.93 6.49 9.33
CA ASP A 225 -8.09 6.00 10.07
C ASP A 225 -7.73 5.09 11.27
N TYR A 226 -6.49 4.59 11.33
CA TYR A 226 -6.01 3.70 12.41
C TYR A 226 -5.28 4.41 13.56
N VAL A 227 -4.90 5.66 13.35
CA VAL A 227 -4.07 6.39 14.33
C VAL A 227 -4.85 6.69 15.60
N ASP A 228 -4.26 6.38 16.74
CA ASP A 228 -4.77 6.69 18.09
C ASP A 228 -3.80 7.57 18.91
N ASP A 229 -2.69 8.02 18.33
CA ASP A 229 -1.80 9.03 18.93
C ASP A 229 -2.52 10.40 19.00
N PRO A 230 -2.72 10.99 20.19
CA PRO A 230 -3.42 12.26 20.35
C PRO A 230 -2.69 13.47 19.71
N ASN A 231 -1.39 13.37 19.46
CA ASN A 231 -0.61 14.42 18.81
C ASN A 231 -0.70 14.39 17.28
N TYR A 232 -1.18 13.27 16.72
CA TYR A 232 -1.39 13.16 15.30
C TYR A 232 -2.58 14.01 14.86
N GLY A 233 -2.43 14.63 13.70
CA GLY A 233 -3.52 15.33 13.01
C GLY A 233 -3.33 15.19 11.51
N THR A 234 -4.45 15.15 10.78
CA THR A 234 -4.40 15.16 9.32
C THR A 234 -3.81 16.46 8.78
N ALA A 235 -3.03 16.37 7.72
CA ALA A 235 -2.50 17.53 7.00
C ALA A 235 -3.54 18.20 6.07
N LEU A 236 -4.84 17.95 6.27
CA LEU A 236 -5.93 18.45 5.44
C LEU A 236 -5.91 19.99 5.33
N SER A 237 -5.78 20.71 6.45
CA SER A 237 -5.71 22.18 6.45
C SER A 237 -4.53 22.70 5.63
N LEU A 238 -3.35 22.07 5.79
CA LEU A 238 -2.16 22.41 5.00
C LEU A 238 -2.38 22.19 3.51
N ALA A 239 -3.04 21.11 3.13
CA ALA A 239 -3.35 20.80 1.73
C ALA A 239 -4.35 21.78 1.11
N LEU A 240 -5.26 22.36 1.90
CA LEU A 240 -6.24 23.34 1.43
C LEU A 240 -5.66 24.77 1.38
N GLU A 241 -4.73 25.09 2.27
CA GLU A 241 -4.18 26.43 2.44
C GLU A 241 -2.91 26.65 1.60
N GLN A 242 -2.08 25.61 1.44
CA GLN A 242 -0.77 25.74 0.79
C GLN A 242 -0.81 25.29 -0.67
N PRO A 243 -0.30 26.08 -1.63
CA PRO A 243 -0.21 25.64 -3.02
C PRO A 243 0.79 24.48 -3.15
N ASN A 244 0.48 23.54 -4.07
CA ASN A 244 1.28 22.34 -4.34
C ASN A 244 1.46 21.40 -3.13
N VAL A 245 0.66 21.56 -2.07
CA VAL A 245 0.55 20.59 -0.98
C VAL A 245 -0.76 19.82 -1.15
N PHE A 246 -0.72 18.51 -1.04
CA PHE A 246 -1.91 17.68 -1.14
C PHE A 246 -1.72 16.37 -0.38
N ILE A 247 -2.82 15.81 0.07
CA ILE A 247 -2.85 14.52 0.78
C ILE A 247 -3.46 13.45 -0.11
N THR A 248 -3.06 12.18 0.13
CA THR A 248 -3.73 11.00 -0.45
C THR A 248 -4.29 10.12 0.66
N ARG A 249 -5.46 9.53 0.40
CA ARG A 249 -6.11 8.54 1.26
C ARG A 249 -6.64 7.37 0.42
N THR A 250 -6.91 6.25 1.07
CA THR A 250 -7.36 5.03 0.41
C THR A 250 -8.46 4.34 1.20
N LEU A 251 -9.38 3.69 0.49
CA LEU A 251 -10.35 2.80 1.11
C LEU A 251 -9.81 1.35 1.22
N SER A 252 -8.55 1.12 0.84
CA SER A 252 -7.94 -0.22 0.86
C SER A 252 -7.63 -0.73 2.26
N LYS A 253 -7.56 0.13 3.29
CA LYS A 253 -7.09 -0.18 4.64
C LYS A 253 -8.26 -0.32 5.61
N ALA A 254 -8.58 0.66 6.44
CA ALA A 254 -9.65 0.59 7.43
C ALA A 254 -11.01 0.23 6.82
N TYR A 255 -11.30 0.72 5.63
CA TYR A 255 -12.54 0.41 4.92
C TYR A 255 -12.63 -1.01 4.34
N GLY A 256 -11.56 -1.81 4.37
CA GLY A 256 -11.54 -3.20 3.92
C GLY A 256 -11.71 -3.41 2.40
N MET A 257 -11.49 -2.37 1.60
CA MET A 257 -11.80 -2.37 0.16
C MET A 257 -10.53 -2.50 -0.72
N ALA A 258 -9.51 -3.23 -0.27
CA ALA A 258 -8.23 -3.33 -0.98
C ALA A 258 -8.38 -3.82 -2.44
N GLY A 259 -9.20 -4.85 -2.67
CA GLY A 259 -9.48 -5.41 -3.98
C GLY A 259 -10.36 -4.53 -4.88
N LEU A 260 -11.08 -3.56 -4.32
CA LEU A 260 -12.01 -2.69 -5.06
C LEU A 260 -11.32 -1.46 -5.66
N ARG A 261 -10.10 -1.16 -5.25
CA ARG A 261 -9.26 -0.12 -5.84
C ARG A 261 -9.88 1.29 -5.81
N VAL A 262 -10.19 1.81 -4.63
CA VAL A 262 -10.67 3.18 -4.45
C VAL A 262 -9.71 3.96 -3.54
N GLY A 263 -9.29 5.13 -4.00
CA GLY A 263 -8.51 6.10 -3.25
C GLY A 263 -8.77 7.51 -3.77
N TYR A 264 -8.29 8.50 -3.06
CA TYR A 264 -8.53 9.89 -3.45
C TYR A 264 -7.39 10.80 -2.98
N ALA A 265 -7.22 11.93 -3.67
CA ALA A 265 -6.36 13.02 -3.23
C ALA A 265 -7.18 14.26 -2.92
N ILE A 266 -6.67 15.08 -1.98
CA ILE A 266 -7.28 16.34 -1.56
C ILE A 266 -6.22 17.43 -1.55
N GLY A 267 -6.59 18.60 -2.04
CA GLY A 267 -5.74 19.77 -2.07
C GLY A 267 -6.48 21.00 -2.61
N GLN A 268 -5.77 22.06 -2.87
CA GLN A 268 -6.35 23.21 -3.57
C GLN A 268 -6.89 22.78 -4.94
N ALA A 269 -8.00 23.38 -5.38
CA ALA A 269 -8.65 23.04 -6.64
C ALA A 269 -7.68 23.07 -7.84
N ARG A 270 -6.75 24.03 -7.90
CA ARG A 270 -5.73 24.13 -8.95
C ARG A 270 -4.76 22.93 -8.93
N THR A 271 -4.30 22.54 -7.75
CA THR A 271 -3.41 21.38 -7.55
C THR A 271 -4.11 20.09 -7.99
N ILE A 272 -5.35 19.91 -7.56
CA ILE A 272 -6.19 18.73 -7.88
C ILE A 272 -6.51 18.67 -9.37
N GLU A 273 -6.81 19.80 -10.02
CA GLU A 273 -7.02 19.85 -11.46
C GLU A 273 -5.75 19.45 -12.23
N GLY A 274 -4.57 19.85 -11.76
CA GLY A 274 -3.28 19.41 -12.31
C GLY A 274 -3.12 17.89 -12.31
N LEU A 275 -3.52 17.21 -11.23
CA LEU A 275 -3.51 15.75 -11.13
C LEU A 275 -4.60 15.12 -12.01
N ARG A 276 -5.81 15.67 -12.02
CA ARG A 276 -6.98 15.12 -12.73
C ARG A 276 -6.72 14.94 -14.22
N ARG A 277 -5.96 15.81 -14.86
CA ARG A 277 -5.60 15.71 -16.28
C ARG A 277 -4.82 14.46 -16.65
N TRP A 278 -4.20 13.79 -15.67
CA TRP A 278 -3.37 12.61 -15.86
C TRP A 278 -4.02 11.32 -15.35
N ILE A 279 -5.20 11.43 -14.77
CA ILE A 279 -6.00 10.28 -14.34
C ILE A 279 -6.63 9.62 -15.58
N MET A 280 -6.61 8.30 -15.63
CA MET A 280 -7.26 7.55 -16.70
C MET A 280 -8.76 7.80 -16.72
N THR A 281 -9.32 7.92 -17.90
CA THR A 281 -10.78 7.95 -18.07
C THR A 281 -11.37 6.62 -17.57
N PHE A 282 -12.49 6.71 -16.83
CA PHE A 282 -13.18 5.53 -16.28
C PHE A 282 -12.33 4.67 -15.34
N ASN A 283 -11.41 5.28 -14.61
CA ASN A 283 -10.43 4.60 -13.76
C ASN A 283 -11.00 3.80 -12.57
N THR A 284 -12.23 4.09 -12.14
CA THR A 284 -12.87 3.41 -11.00
C THR A 284 -14.13 2.68 -11.47
N ASN A 285 -14.22 1.38 -11.20
CA ASN A 285 -15.36 0.56 -11.63
C ASN A 285 -16.65 0.89 -10.85
N SER A 286 -17.82 0.67 -11.49
CA SER A 286 -19.13 1.03 -10.93
C SER A 286 -19.45 0.33 -9.61
N PRO A 287 -19.24 -1.00 -9.44
CA PRO A 287 -19.46 -1.66 -8.16
C PRO A 287 -18.61 -1.07 -7.02
N ALA A 288 -17.34 -0.73 -7.30
CA ALA A 288 -16.46 -0.11 -6.30
C ALA A 288 -16.94 1.30 -5.90
N GLN A 289 -17.45 2.10 -6.84
CA GLN A 289 -18.03 3.41 -6.57
C GLN A 289 -19.24 3.31 -5.64
N ALA A 290 -20.14 2.34 -5.91
CA ALA A 290 -21.32 2.10 -5.08
C ALA A 290 -20.93 1.69 -3.64
N ALA A 291 -19.98 0.74 -3.51
CA ALA A 291 -19.44 0.31 -2.23
C ALA A 291 -18.78 1.47 -1.47
N ALA A 292 -17.98 2.28 -2.15
CA ALA A 292 -17.29 3.42 -1.56
C ALA A 292 -18.27 4.48 -1.01
N VAL A 293 -19.27 4.86 -1.79
CA VAL A 293 -20.31 5.83 -1.34
C VAL A 293 -21.07 5.31 -0.11
N ALA A 294 -21.37 4.01 -0.06
CA ALA A 294 -22.02 3.41 1.10
C ALA A 294 -21.08 3.37 2.32
N SER A 295 -19.83 2.96 2.11
CA SER A 295 -18.81 2.84 3.17
C SER A 295 -18.46 4.19 3.82
N LEU A 296 -18.42 5.27 3.05
CA LEU A 296 -18.16 6.63 3.56
C LEU A 296 -19.23 7.13 4.54
N LYS A 297 -20.43 6.55 4.51
CA LYS A 297 -21.55 6.87 5.43
C LYS A 297 -21.52 6.02 6.70
N ASP A 298 -20.77 4.92 6.71
CA ASP A 298 -20.75 3.94 7.80
C ASP A 298 -19.58 4.23 8.75
N GLN A 299 -19.72 5.31 9.55
CA GLN A 299 -18.71 5.68 10.53
C GLN A 299 -18.55 4.61 11.62
N ALA A 300 -19.63 3.98 12.02
CA ALA A 300 -19.62 2.97 13.07
C ALA A 300 -18.72 1.78 12.70
N HIS A 301 -18.73 1.34 11.43
CA HIS A 301 -17.82 0.30 10.95
C HIS A 301 -16.33 0.70 11.07
N ILE A 302 -16.00 1.94 10.73
CA ILE A 302 -14.63 2.44 10.83
C ILE A 302 -14.18 2.57 12.28
N ASP A 303 -15.04 3.03 13.17
CA ASP A 303 -14.72 3.14 14.61
C ASP A 303 -14.52 1.75 15.24
N GLN A 304 -15.34 0.77 14.87
CA GLN A 304 -15.16 -0.63 15.29
C GLN A 304 -13.83 -1.22 14.77
N GLU A 305 -13.52 -0.98 13.50
CA GLU A 305 -12.27 -1.46 12.90
C GLU A 305 -11.04 -0.81 13.55
N ARG A 306 -11.08 0.50 13.82
CA ARG A 306 -10.01 1.20 14.56
C ARG A 306 -9.80 0.58 15.94
N ALA A 307 -10.88 0.36 16.70
CA ALA A 307 -10.83 -0.22 18.05
C ALA A 307 -10.25 -1.64 18.00
N ARG A 308 -10.75 -2.50 17.10
CA ARG A 308 -10.25 -3.85 16.88
C ARG A 308 -8.75 -3.84 16.55
N ASN A 309 -8.36 -3.01 15.59
CA ASN A 309 -6.97 -2.91 15.17
C ASN A 309 -6.05 -2.43 16.29
N SER A 310 -6.47 -1.44 17.09
CA SER A 310 -5.72 -0.95 18.24
C SER A 310 -5.47 -2.05 19.27
N GLU A 311 -6.48 -2.87 19.59
CA GLU A 311 -6.37 -4.00 20.50
C GLU A 311 -5.37 -5.04 19.99
N VAL A 312 -5.52 -5.44 18.73
CA VAL A 312 -4.66 -6.43 18.09
C VAL A 312 -3.21 -5.91 17.97
N ARG A 313 -3.04 -4.64 17.66
CA ARG A 313 -1.71 -4.00 17.61
C ARG A 313 -1.02 -4.04 18.96
N LYS A 314 -1.73 -3.66 20.03
CA LYS A 314 -1.20 -3.71 21.41
C LYS A 314 -0.82 -5.13 21.82
N TYR A 315 -1.67 -6.13 21.51
CA TYR A 315 -1.37 -7.55 21.75
C TYR A 315 -0.09 -7.98 21.03
N THR A 316 0.01 -7.71 19.74
CA THR A 316 1.14 -8.14 18.92
C THR A 316 2.44 -7.45 19.32
N THR A 317 2.39 -6.15 19.60
CA THR A 317 3.56 -5.38 20.07
C THR A 317 4.05 -5.92 21.42
N ARG A 318 3.15 -6.18 22.35
CA ARG A 318 3.50 -6.77 23.66
C ARG A 318 4.16 -8.13 23.49
N PHE A 319 3.60 -9.01 22.66
CA PHE A 319 4.16 -10.34 22.40
C PHE A 319 5.64 -10.26 21.96
N PHE A 320 5.99 -9.40 21.03
CA PHE A 320 7.38 -9.26 20.58
C PHE A 320 8.28 -8.64 21.66
N ASN A 321 7.79 -7.63 22.36
CA ASN A 321 8.55 -7.00 23.45
C ASN A 321 8.83 -7.95 24.60
N ASP A 322 7.86 -8.80 24.99
CA ASP A 322 8.01 -9.82 26.03
C ASP A 322 9.05 -10.89 25.64
N LEU A 323 9.23 -11.14 24.34
CA LEU A 323 10.30 -11.99 23.81
C LEU A 323 11.65 -11.26 23.66
N GLY A 324 11.75 -9.99 24.03
CA GLY A 324 12.96 -9.17 23.92
C GLY A 324 13.22 -8.57 22.52
N PHE A 325 12.27 -8.65 21.59
CA PHE A 325 12.39 -8.04 20.27
C PHE A 325 11.88 -6.60 20.29
N LYS A 326 12.68 -5.67 19.78
CA LYS A 326 12.30 -4.26 19.68
C LYS A 326 11.27 -4.05 18.54
N THR A 327 10.17 -3.36 18.84
CA THR A 327 9.21 -2.87 17.84
C THR A 327 9.35 -1.37 17.65
N THR A 328 8.93 -0.85 16.50
CA THR A 328 8.64 0.57 16.34
C THR A 328 7.31 0.92 17.01
N ASP A 329 7.08 2.19 17.31
CA ASP A 329 5.76 2.68 17.78
C ASP A 329 4.82 2.81 16.57
N SER A 330 4.17 1.70 16.23
CA SER A 330 3.30 1.63 15.06
C SER A 330 1.91 2.18 15.35
N GLN A 331 1.41 3.03 14.43
CA GLN A 331 0.08 3.61 14.43
C GLN A 331 -0.75 3.11 13.22
N THR A 332 -0.47 1.89 12.74
CA THR A 332 -1.04 1.31 11.52
C THR A 332 -1.70 -0.04 11.79
N ASN A 333 -2.11 -0.75 10.73
CA ASN A 333 -2.56 -2.15 10.80
C ASN A 333 -1.43 -3.16 10.56
N PHE A 334 -0.23 -2.84 10.98
CA PHE A 334 0.94 -3.73 11.00
C PHE A 334 1.90 -3.31 12.11
N VAL A 335 2.81 -4.19 12.47
CA VAL A 335 3.96 -3.91 13.34
C VAL A 335 5.25 -4.09 12.56
N PHE A 336 6.29 -3.32 12.90
CA PHE A 336 7.62 -3.44 12.35
C PHE A 336 8.57 -3.80 13.49
N VAL A 337 9.23 -4.95 13.36
CA VAL A 337 9.93 -5.63 14.46
C VAL A 337 11.37 -5.89 14.07
N ASN A 338 12.30 -5.57 14.97
CA ASN A 338 13.69 -6.01 14.86
C ASN A 338 13.81 -7.45 15.33
N ILE A 339 13.82 -8.39 14.39
CA ILE A 339 13.89 -9.83 14.65
C ILE A 339 15.33 -10.34 14.74
N GLY A 340 16.35 -9.48 14.61
CA GLY A 340 17.76 -9.81 14.75
C GLY A 340 18.34 -10.75 13.68
N ARG A 341 17.57 -11.03 12.62
CA ARG A 341 17.94 -11.91 11.50
C ARG A 341 17.33 -11.41 10.18
N PRO A 342 17.81 -11.91 9.00
CA PRO A 342 17.25 -11.47 7.72
C PRO A 342 15.74 -11.70 7.62
N ALA A 343 15.00 -10.67 7.19
CA ALA A 343 13.55 -10.74 7.00
C ALA A 343 13.15 -11.84 6.01
N LYS A 344 13.99 -12.12 5.01
CA LYS A 344 13.80 -13.21 4.05
C LYS A 344 13.71 -14.57 4.75
N ASP A 345 14.67 -14.87 5.64
CA ASP A 345 14.73 -16.16 6.33
C ASP A 345 13.52 -16.35 7.26
N PHE A 346 13.15 -15.27 7.98
CA PHE A 346 11.95 -15.26 8.82
C PHE A 346 10.68 -15.49 8.00
N LYS A 347 10.53 -14.79 6.89
CA LYS A 347 9.39 -14.94 5.97
C LYS A 347 9.27 -16.37 5.43
N GLU A 348 10.39 -16.97 4.99
CA GLU A 348 10.41 -18.34 4.48
C GLU A 348 10.08 -19.37 5.56
N ALA A 349 10.59 -19.17 6.79
CA ALA A 349 10.30 -20.04 7.92
C ALA A 349 8.83 -19.97 8.36
N CYS A 350 8.23 -18.77 8.38
CA CYS A 350 6.81 -18.57 8.65
C CYS A 350 5.94 -19.19 7.54
N ALA A 351 6.32 -19.01 6.27
CA ALA A 351 5.58 -19.54 5.12
C ALA A 351 5.51 -21.08 5.13
N LYS A 352 6.56 -21.78 5.59
CA LYS A 352 6.58 -23.22 5.80
C LYS A 352 5.55 -23.69 6.85
N GLN A 353 5.10 -22.80 7.72
CA GLN A 353 4.06 -23.02 8.72
C GLN A 353 2.74 -22.32 8.37
N ALA A 354 2.50 -22.08 7.08
CA ALA A 354 1.29 -21.44 6.55
C ALA A 354 0.98 -20.05 7.12
N VAL A 355 2.02 -19.28 7.49
CA VAL A 355 1.90 -17.87 7.90
C VAL A 355 2.71 -16.99 6.96
N LEU A 356 2.03 -16.13 6.19
CA LEU A 356 2.67 -15.21 5.25
C LEU A 356 2.88 -13.87 5.94
N VAL A 357 4.12 -13.39 5.98
CA VAL A 357 4.50 -12.08 6.52
C VAL A 357 5.03 -11.15 5.44
N GLY A 358 5.20 -9.87 5.75
CA GLY A 358 5.64 -8.85 4.82
C GLY A 358 6.94 -9.18 4.10
N ARG A 359 7.12 -8.59 2.93
CA ARG A 359 8.35 -8.68 2.15
C ARG A 359 9.53 -7.96 2.83
N GLU A 360 10.69 -8.04 2.26
CA GLU A 360 11.90 -7.31 2.66
C GLU A 360 11.75 -5.80 2.39
N PHE A 361 12.33 -4.96 3.26
CA PHE A 361 12.32 -3.50 3.17
C PHE A 361 13.74 -2.92 3.33
N PRO A 362 14.53 -2.83 2.23
CA PRO A 362 15.83 -2.20 2.27
C PRO A 362 15.77 -0.73 2.75
N PRO A 363 16.77 -0.27 3.53
CA PRO A 363 18.00 -0.99 3.94
C PRO A 363 17.88 -1.74 5.29
N LEU A 364 16.68 -1.97 5.82
CA LEU A 364 16.46 -2.59 7.13
C LEU A 364 16.16 -4.09 7.06
N GLU A 365 16.14 -4.70 5.89
CA GLU A 365 15.77 -6.10 5.63
C GLU A 365 16.67 -7.13 6.32
N LYS A 366 17.88 -6.71 6.74
CA LYS A 366 18.82 -7.60 7.43
C LYS A 366 18.38 -7.98 8.84
N THR A 367 17.53 -7.16 9.46
CA THR A 367 17.13 -7.38 10.85
C THR A 367 15.67 -7.04 11.16
N TRP A 368 14.96 -6.36 10.26
CA TRP A 368 13.59 -5.90 10.51
C TRP A 368 12.59 -6.57 9.59
N ALA A 369 11.47 -7.01 10.16
CA ALA A 369 10.34 -7.58 9.43
C ALA A 369 9.05 -6.81 9.71
N ARG A 370 8.18 -6.69 8.68
CA ARG A 370 6.84 -6.13 8.81
C ARG A 370 5.81 -7.27 8.88
N ILE A 371 4.90 -7.18 9.84
CA ILE A 371 3.86 -8.17 10.08
C ILE A 371 2.53 -7.42 10.09
N SER A 372 1.65 -7.71 9.14
CA SER A 372 0.29 -7.17 9.11
C SER A 372 -0.56 -7.75 10.23
N LEU A 373 -1.56 -7.01 10.68
CA LEU A 373 -2.45 -7.43 11.76
C LEU A 373 -3.70 -8.11 11.19
N GLY A 374 -3.89 -9.37 11.56
CA GLY A 374 -5.09 -10.14 11.33
C GLY A 374 -6.19 -9.85 12.35
N THR A 375 -7.13 -10.77 12.51
CA THR A 375 -8.03 -10.81 13.66
C THR A 375 -7.25 -11.24 14.91
N MET A 376 -7.83 -11.05 16.11
CA MET A 376 -7.16 -11.50 17.34
C MET A 376 -6.85 -13.00 17.32
N ASP A 377 -7.78 -13.82 16.80
CA ASP A 377 -7.59 -15.28 16.73
C ASP A 377 -6.50 -15.65 15.71
N GLU A 378 -6.44 -14.97 14.57
CA GLU A 378 -5.35 -15.13 13.59
C GLU A 378 -4.01 -14.75 14.20
N MET A 379 -3.94 -13.65 14.96
CA MET A 379 -2.69 -13.22 15.59
C MET A 379 -2.25 -14.15 16.73
N LYS A 380 -3.17 -14.70 17.52
CA LYS A 380 -2.82 -15.74 18.53
C LYS A 380 -2.17 -16.95 17.87
N LYS A 381 -2.75 -17.46 16.78
CA LYS A 381 -2.15 -18.57 16.01
C LYS A 381 -0.79 -18.19 15.39
N ALA A 382 -0.69 -16.98 14.83
CA ALA A 382 0.55 -16.51 14.23
C ALA A 382 1.67 -16.33 15.26
N THR A 383 1.36 -15.81 16.45
CA THR A 383 2.36 -15.62 17.53
C THR A 383 2.94 -16.94 18.03
N GLU A 384 2.18 -18.04 18.03
CA GLU A 384 2.72 -19.38 18.30
C GLU A 384 3.77 -19.80 17.24
N VAL A 385 3.50 -19.49 15.97
CA VAL A 385 4.46 -19.74 14.88
C VAL A 385 5.69 -18.85 15.05
N PHE A 386 5.49 -17.56 15.34
CA PHE A 386 6.61 -16.62 15.53
C PHE A 386 7.50 -17.02 16.69
N ALA A 387 6.93 -17.48 17.82
CA ALA A 387 7.70 -17.97 18.97
C ALA A 387 8.61 -19.16 18.57
N ARG A 388 8.08 -20.13 17.83
CA ARG A 388 8.88 -21.27 17.34
C ARG A 388 9.97 -20.86 16.36
N VAL A 389 9.64 -20.00 15.40
CA VAL A 389 10.58 -19.56 14.35
C VAL A 389 11.70 -18.68 14.92
N LEU A 390 11.40 -17.89 15.94
CA LEU A 390 12.35 -16.95 16.57
C LEU A 390 13.11 -17.56 17.76
N SER A 391 12.80 -18.80 18.17
CA SER A 391 13.53 -19.46 19.26
C SER A 391 15.02 -19.67 18.92
N PRO A 392 15.93 -19.64 19.93
CA PRO A 392 17.37 -19.83 19.69
C PRO A 392 17.74 -21.18 19.06
N GLU A 393 16.95 -22.23 19.31
CA GLU A 393 17.18 -23.58 18.78
C GLU A 393 17.06 -23.65 17.25
N THR A 394 16.22 -22.82 16.64
CA THR A 394 16.06 -22.76 15.17
C THR A 394 17.12 -21.91 14.48
N ALA A 395 17.84 -21.06 15.22
CA ALA A 395 18.92 -20.22 14.67
C ALA A 395 20.19 -21.04 14.32
N GLY A 396 20.38 -22.23 14.92
CA GLY A 396 21.54 -23.10 14.70
C GLY A 396 21.41 -24.11 13.57
N ALA A 397 20.20 -24.32 13.00
CA ALA A 397 19.98 -25.35 12.00
C ALA A 397 20.34 -24.94 10.55
N GLY A 398 20.55 -23.64 10.31
CA GLY A 398 20.84 -23.12 8.96
C GLY A 398 22.33 -23.05 8.59
N SER A 399 23.28 -23.36 9.51
CA SER A 399 24.73 -23.20 9.25
C SER A 399 25.53 -24.50 9.21
N ARG A 400 24.90 -25.68 9.15
CA ARG A 400 25.59 -26.98 9.17
C ARG A 400 25.54 -27.75 7.86
N ASP A 401 25.51 -27.10 6.72
CA ASP A 401 25.63 -27.81 5.43
C ASP A 401 26.52 -27.06 4.43
N SER A 402 27.82 -27.01 4.71
CA SER A 402 28.90 -26.86 3.71
C SER A 402 30.26 -27.23 4.31
N GLY A 403 30.34 -28.39 4.97
CA GLY A 403 31.59 -29.04 5.32
C GLY A 403 32.03 -29.97 4.20
N ALA A 404 32.80 -29.47 3.25
CA ALA A 404 33.48 -30.27 2.24
C ALA A 404 34.37 -31.32 2.93
N ALA A 405 34.07 -32.60 2.69
CA ALA A 405 34.93 -33.71 3.04
C ALA A 405 36.24 -33.61 2.24
N ALA A 406 37.36 -33.29 2.93
CA ALA A 406 38.68 -33.41 2.40
C ALA A 406 39.02 -34.89 2.30
N LYS A 407 39.33 -35.39 1.11
CA LYS A 407 39.92 -36.70 0.88
C LYS A 407 41.36 -36.74 1.40
N PRO A 408 41.80 -37.79 2.09
CA PRO A 408 43.20 -37.95 2.46
C PRO A 408 44.05 -38.28 1.23
N VAL A 409 45.14 -37.57 1.07
CA VAL A 409 46.24 -37.91 0.12
C VAL A 409 47.04 -39.03 0.75
N ALA A 410 47.08 -40.21 0.10
CA ALA A 410 48.00 -41.27 0.43
C ALA A 410 49.39 -40.99 -0.15
N LYS A 411 50.39 -41.38 0.63
CA LYS A 411 51.82 -41.32 0.27
C LYS A 411 52.13 -42.19 -0.95
#